data_65084b54cd77716d4b2b4278bce133d2
#
_entry.id   65084b54cd77716d4b2b4278bce133d2
#
_cell.length_a   1.000
_cell.length_b   1.000
_cell.length_c   1.000
_cell.angle_alpha   90.00
_cell.angle_beta   90.00
_cell.angle_gamma   90.00
#
_symmetry.space_group_name_H-M   'P 1'
#
loop_
_entity.id
_entity.type
_entity.pdbx_description
1 polymer ?
#
loop_
_entity_poly.entity_id
_entity_poly.type
_entity_poly.pdbx_seq_one_letter_code
_entity_poly.pdbx_strand_id
1 'polypeptide(L)'
;MLFLNMDFSVNQRIKELRGKLGLNQRDFSTLLSLSGGYIAGIEVNLRKVNDRIIKLIISEFGVNENWLRFGNGDIFTERKANGKSARMISLFNDLPLHYQDVVLGTIDLLRKANDIEKKQRRHKDASKKRN
;
A
#
# COMPACT_ATOMS: atom_id res chain seq x y z
N MET A 1 -14.35 18.50 -23.88
CA MET A 1 -13.36 17.49 -24.30
C MET A 1 -11.95 17.77 -23.87
N LEU A 2 -11.53 19.02 -23.86
CA LEU A 2 -10.19 19.41 -23.38
C LEU A 2 -9.96 19.11 -21.91
N PHE A 3 -10.97 19.11 -21.07
CA PHE A 3 -10.86 18.80 -19.66
C PHE A 3 -10.66 17.31 -19.36
N LEU A 4 -10.87 16.42 -20.34
CA LEU A 4 -10.59 14.99 -20.18
C LEU A 4 -9.08 14.69 -20.16
N ASN A 5 -8.28 15.61 -20.65
CA ASN A 5 -6.82 15.50 -20.62
C ASN A 5 -6.19 16.19 -19.42
N MET A 6 -7.02 16.67 -18.50
CA MET A 6 -6.54 17.36 -17.35
C MET A 6 -6.27 16.38 -16.19
N ASP A 7 -5.78 16.89 -15.14
CA ASP A 7 -5.16 16.28 -13.98
C ASP A 7 -5.89 15.10 -13.32
N PHE A 8 -7.06 14.72 -13.82
CA PHE A 8 -7.81 13.59 -13.29
C PHE A 8 -7.27 12.22 -13.70
N SER A 9 -6.33 12.18 -14.61
CA SER A 9 -5.70 10.92 -15.03
C SER A 9 -4.95 10.24 -13.89
N VAL A 10 -4.33 10.99 -12.99
CA VAL A 10 -3.69 10.45 -11.79
C VAL A 10 -4.74 9.87 -10.84
N ASN A 11 -5.85 10.57 -10.63
CA ASN A 11 -6.95 10.12 -9.79
C ASN A 11 -7.51 8.78 -10.29
N GLN A 12 -7.67 8.65 -11.59
CA GLN A 12 -8.16 7.43 -12.22
C GLN A 12 -7.15 6.29 -12.10
N ARG A 13 -5.86 6.58 -12.25
CA ARG A 13 -4.81 5.57 -12.04
C ARG A 13 -4.74 5.10 -10.60
N ILE A 14 -5.00 5.95 -9.63
CA ILE A 14 -5.09 5.54 -8.21
C ILE A 14 -6.25 4.56 -8.02
N LYS A 15 -7.38 4.79 -8.62
CA LYS A 15 -8.51 3.85 -8.60
C LYS A 15 -8.16 2.52 -9.27
N GLU A 16 -7.49 2.57 -10.41
CA GLU A 16 -7.00 1.39 -11.13
C GLU A 16 -6.02 0.59 -10.28
N LEU A 17 -5.05 1.28 -9.66
CA LEU A 17 -4.09 0.66 -8.76
C LEU A 17 -4.79 -0.05 -7.61
N ARG A 18 -5.74 0.60 -6.97
CA ARG A 18 -6.52 0.01 -5.89
C ARG A 18 -7.22 -1.28 -6.34
N GLY A 19 -7.82 -1.26 -7.52
CA GLY A 19 -8.44 -2.44 -8.13
C GLY A 19 -7.44 -3.57 -8.39
N LYS A 20 -6.26 -3.24 -8.90
CA LYS A 20 -5.18 -4.20 -9.13
C LYS A 20 -4.67 -4.84 -7.84
N LEU A 21 -4.67 -4.08 -6.76
CA LEU A 21 -4.28 -4.58 -5.43
C LEU A 21 -5.42 -5.37 -4.75
N GLY A 22 -6.63 -5.35 -5.31
CA GLY A 22 -7.79 -6.02 -4.73
C GLY A 22 -8.23 -5.42 -3.40
N LEU A 23 -7.91 -4.15 -3.15
CA LEU A 23 -8.25 -3.46 -1.92
C LEU A 23 -9.52 -2.64 -2.09
N ASN A 24 -10.35 -2.59 -1.04
CA ASN A 24 -11.43 -1.63 -0.97
C ASN A 24 -10.88 -0.24 -0.59
N GLN A 25 -11.70 0.79 -0.69
CA GLN A 25 -11.30 2.17 -0.38
C GLN A 25 -10.82 2.33 1.06
N ARG A 26 -11.48 1.67 2.00
CA ARG A 26 -11.15 1.72 3.42
C ARG A 26 -9.76 1.14 3.69
N ASP A 27 -9.50 -0.06 3.18
CA ASP A 27 -8.22 -0.74 3.43
C ASP A 27 -7.07 -0.03 2.73
N PHE A 28 -7.30 0.48 1.52
CA PHE A 28 -6.31 1.29 0.80
C PHE A 28 -5.97 2.56 1.59
N SER A 29 -6.99 3.25 2.10
CA SER A 29 -6.80 4.45 2.94
C SER A 29 -6.04 4.14 4.23
N THR A 30 -6.38 3.03 4.89
CA THR A 30 -5.73 2.60 6.13
C THR A 30 -4.24 2.34 5.92
N LEU A 31 -3.88 1.67 4.84
CA LEU A 31 -2.47 1.40 4.50
C LEU A 31 -1.69 2.69 4.23
N LEU A 32 -2.34 3.71 3.74
CA LEU A 32 -1.73 5.02 3.49
C LEU A 32 -1.84 5.98 4.69
N SER A 33 -2.42 5.54 5.78
CA SER A 33 -2.70 6.39 6.96
C SER A 33 -3.53 7.63 6.62
N LEU A 34 -4.47 7.47 5.69
CA LEU A 34 -5.40 8.52 5.28
C LEU A 34 -6.79 8.26 5.84
N SER A 35 -7.58 9.32 5.99
CA SER A 35 -8.99 9.19 6.36
C SER A 35 -9.77 8.49 5.25
N GLY A 36 -10.81 7.72 5.63
CA GLY A 36 -11.58 6.89 4.69
C GLY A 36 -12.21 7.66 3.54
N GLY A 37 -12.65 8.89 3.77
CA GLY A 37 -13.25 9.72 2.73
C GLY A 37 -12.25 10.34 1.75
N TYR A 38 -10.97 10.34 2.07
CA TYR A 38 -9.94 10.96 1.24
C TYR A 38 -9.80 10.26 -0.12
N ILE A 39 -9.65 8.95 -0.10
CA ILE A 39 -9.52 8.15 -1.33
C ILE A 39 -10.83 8.20 -2.15
N ALA A 40 -11.98 8.12 -1.49
CA ALA A 40 -13.27 8.25 -2.17
C ALA A 40 -13.36 9.59 -2.92
N GLY A 41 -12.92 10.69 -2.30
CA GLY A 41 -12.88 12.00 -2.93
C GLY A 41 -11.93 12.07 -4.13
N ILE A 42 -10.78 11.42 -4.07
CA ILE A 42 -9.85 11.30 -5.19
C ILE A 42 -10.49 10.54 -6.35
N GLU A 43 -11.12 9.39 -6.09
CA GLU A 43 -11.67 8.53 -7.13
C GLU A 43 -12.85 9.14 -7.88
N VAL A 44 -13.58 10.06 -7.25
CA VAL A 44 -14.68 10.81 -7.90
C VAL A 44 -14.26 12.21 -8.37
N ASN A 45 -12.96 12.49 -8.37
CA ASN A 45 -12.38 13.76 -8.84
C ASN A 45 -12.80 14.99 -8.02
N LEU A 46 -13.18 14.81 -6.76
CA LEU A 46 -13.46 15.91 -5.84
C LEU A 46 -12.20 16.45 -5.15
N ARG A 47 -11.12 15.69 -5.17
CA ARG A 47 -9.83 16.07 -4.59
C ARG A 47 -8.73 15.92 -5.61
N LYS A 48 -7.85 16.90 -5.66
CA LYS A 48 -6.60 16.80 -6.42
C LYS A 48 -5.58 15.97 -5.64
N VAL A 49 -4.78 15.20 -6.38
CA VAL A 49 -3.69 14.44 -5.81
C VAL A 49 -2.45 15.32 -5.77
N ASN A 50 -1.92 15.54 -4.58
CA ASN A 50 -0.69 16.29 -4.41
C ASN A 50 0.53 15.36 -4.45
N ASP A 51 1.71 15.97 -4.50
CA ASP A 51 2.97 15.28 -4.60
C ASP A 51 3.24 14.35 -3.41
N ARG A 52 2.82 14.76 -2.24
CA ARG A 52 2.95 13.97 -1.00
C ARG A 52 2.19 12.64 -1.10
N ILE A 53 0.97 12.67 -1.61
CA ILE A 53 0.14 11.48 -1.78
C ILE A 53 0.76 10.55 -2.84
N ILE A 54 1.26 11.11 -3.94
CA ILE A 54 1.94 10.33 -4.97
C ILE A 54 3.16 9.59 -4.38
N LYS A 55 4.00 10.29 -3.66
CA LYS A 55 5.19 9.70 -3.03
C LYS A 55 4.83 8.63 -2.00
N LEU A 56 3.76 8.85 -1.25
CA LEU A 56 3.27 7.89 -0.27
C LEU A 56 2.80 6.60 -0.93
N ILE A 57 2.05 6.70 -2.02
CA ILE A 57 1.57 5.55 -2.79
C ILE A 57 2.75 4.78 -3.41
N ILE A 58 3.71 5.47 -3.98
CA ILE A 58 4.91 4.86 -4.55
C ILE A 58 5.67 4.08 -3.49
N SER A 59 5.88 4.68 -2.35
CA SER A 59 6.62 4.07 -1.23
C SER A 59 5.90 2.86 -0.66
N GLU A 60 4.59 2.96 -0.45
CA GLU A 60 3.81 1.90 0.20
C GLU A 60 3.61 0.68 -0.69
N PHE A 61 3.34 0.90 -1.97
CA PHE A 61 2.93 -0.19 -2.88
C PHE A 61 3.98 -0.55 -3.94
N GLY A 62 5.12 0.10 -3.96
CA GLY A 62 6.15 -0.17 -4.97
C GLY A 62 5.71 0.19 -6.38
N VAL A 63 4.96 1.27 -6.52
CA VAL A 63 4.41 1.72 -7.79
C VAL A 63 5.46 2.47 -8.60
N ASN A 64 5.43 2.30 -9.91
CA ASN A 64 6.25 3.05 -10.84
C ASN A 64 5.77 4.51 -10.91
N GLU A 65 6.64 5.44 -10.57
CA GLU A 65 6.33 6.87 -10.55
C GLU A 65 5.86 7.38 -11.93
N ASN A 66 6.54 6.97 -13.00
CA ASN A 66 6.18 7.35 -14.36
C ASN A 66 4.80 6.84 -14.74
N TRP A 67 4.45 5.64 -14.32
CA TRP A 67 3.10 5.14 -14.54
C TRP A 67 2.06 5.95 -13.77
N LEU A 68 2.30 6.20 -12.49
CA LEU A 68 1.32 6.90 -11.66
C LEU A 68 1.11 8.34 -12.13
N ARG A 69 2.18 9.05 -12.45
CA ARG A 69 2.10 10.45 -12.88
C ARG A 69 1.65 10.62 -14.33
N PHE A 70 2.16 9.78 -15.23
CA PHE A 70 2.05 10.01 -16.67
C PHE A 70 1.41 8.85 -17.44
N GLY A 71 1.18 7.73 -16.80
CA GLY A 71 0.62 6.56 -17.44
C GLY A 71 1.61 5.72 -18.24
N ASN A 72 2.91 5.94 -18.06
CA ASN A 72 3.96 5.28 -18.83
C ASN A 72 4.58 4.12 -18.08
N GLY A 73 4.75 3.00 -18.77
CA GLY A 73 5.42 1.83 -18.22
C GLY A 73 4.51 0.95 -17.39
N ASP A 74 5.12 0.00 -16.69
CA ASP A 74 4.40 -0.94 -15.83
C ASP A 74 3.96 -0.29 -14.52
N ILE A 75 2.87 -0.77 -13.96
CA ILE A 75 2.30 -0.25 -12.70
C ILE A 75 3.31 -0.40 -11.57
N PHE A 76 3.94 -1.57 -11.46
CA PHE A 76 4.84 -1.86 -10.36
C PHE A 76 6.29 -1.88 -10.82
N THR A 77 7.16 -1.41 -9.94
CA THR A 77 8.60 -1.55 -10.14
C THR A 77 9.04 -2.94 -9.71
N GLU A 78 9.98 -3.53 -10.41
CA GLU A 78 10.56 -4.82 -10.02
C GLU A 78 11.47 -4.73 -8.79
N ARG A 79 11.67 -3.52 -8.26
CA ARG A 79 12.60 -3.29 -7.17
C ARG A 79 12.02 -3.55 -5.81
N LYS A 80 12.39 -4.71 -5.31
CA LYS A 80 12.65 -4.85 -4.02
C LYS A 80 11.71 -4.81 -2.98
N ALA A 81 12.06 -4.30 -1.87
CA ALA A 81 11.31 -4.29 -0.62
C ALA A 81 9.92 -3.67 -0.75
N ASN A 82 9.77 -2.65 -1.57
CA ASN A 82 8.49 -1.95 -1.77
C ASN A 82 7.53 -2.69 -2.71
N GLY A 83 8.05 -3.47 -3.65
CA GLY A 83 7.25 -4.31 -4.54
C GLY A 83 6.73 -5.57 -3.86
N LYS A 84 7.26 -5.96 -2.70
CA LYS A 84 6.83 -7.15 -1.97
C LYS A 84 5.39 -7.06 -1.48
N SER A 85 4.97 -5.91 -0.96
CA SER A 85 3.60 -5.73 -0.47
C SER A 85 2.58 -5.85 -1.59
N ALA A 86 2.82 -5.19 -2.72
CA ALA A 86 1.95 -5.27 -3.88
C ALA A 86 1.88 -6.70 -4.43
N ARG A 87 3.02 -7.37 -4.54
CA ARG A 87 3.09 -8.77 -4.98
C ARG A 87 2.34 -9.70 -4.04
N MET A 88 2.52 -9.51 -2.73
CA MET A 88 1.82 -10.32 -1.73
C MET A 88 0.31 -10.17 -1.84
N ILE A 89 -0.19 -8.96 -1.99
CA ILE A 89 -1.62 -8.70 -2.13
C ILE A 89 -2.17 -9.36 -3.38
N SER A 90 -1.48 -9.24 -4.50
CA SER A 90 -1.88 -9.88 -5.76
C SER A 90 -1.96 -11.40 -5.61
N LEU A 91 -0.91 -12.01 -5.07
CA LEU A 91 -0.86 -13.47 -4.86
C LEU A 91 -1.95 -13.92 -3.87
N PHE A 92 -2.18 -13.16 -2.81
CA PHE A 92 -3.20 -13.45 -1.82
C PHE A 92 -4.61 -13.46 -2.44
N ASN A 93 -4.90 -12.48 -3.29
CA ASN A 93 -6.21 -12.38 -3.93
C ASN A 93 -6.48 -13.51 -4.93
N ASP A 94 -5.44 -14.10 -5.50
CA ASP A 94 -5.56 -15.24 -6.40
C ASP A 94 -5.82 -16.55 -5.66
N LEU A 95 -5.65 -16.59 -4.35
CA LEU A 95 -5.87 -17.78 -3.54
C LEU A 95 -7.36 -18.02 -3.27
N PRO A 96 -7.82 -19.29 -3.23
CA PRO A 96 -9.12 -19.62 -2.66
C PRO A 96 -9.25 -19.15 -1.21
N LEU A 97 -10.49 -18.84 -0.78
CA LEU A 97 -10.76 -18.26 0.54
C LEU A 97 -10.15 -19.04 1.70
N HIS A 98 -10.23 -20.37 1.65
CA HIS A 98 -9.68 -21.21 2.74
C HIS A 98 -8.16 -21.10 2.86
N TYR A 99 -7.45 -20.88 1.76
CA TYR A 99 -6.02 -20.61 1.81
C TYR A 99 -5.70 -19.18 2.24
N GLN A 100 -6.56 -18.23 1.92
CA GLN A 100 -6.42 -16.86 2.42
C GLN A 100 -6.48 -16.83 3.95
N ASP A 101 -7.37 -17.61 4.56
CA ASP A 101 -7.46 -17.72 6.01
C ASP A 101 -6.18 -18.29 6.64
N VAL A 102 -5.56 -19.27 5.97
CA VAL A 102 -4.27 -19.83 6.42
C VAL A 102 -3.17 -18.76 6.36
N VAL A 103 -3.12 -17.98 5.29
CA VAL A 103 -2.14 -16.90 5.15
C VAL A 103 -2.32 -15.85 6.23
N LEU A 104 -3.54 -15.43 6.49
CA LEU A 104 -3.84 -14.46 7.55
C LEU A 104 -3.44 -14.98 8.94
N GLY A 105 -3.76 -16.24 9.23
CA GLY A 105 -3.33 -16.87 10.47
C GLY A 105 -1.81 -16.94 10.62
N THR A 106 -1.10 -17.21 9.55
CA THR A 106 0.38 -17.22 9.53
C THR A 106 0.93 -15.83 9.80
N ILE A 107 0.36 -14.80 9.18
CA ILE A 107 0.77 -13.40 9.41
C ILE A 107 0.57 -13.02 10.88
N ASP A 108 -0.54 -13.41 11.48
CA ASP A 108 -0.80 -13.14 12.91
C ASP A 108 0.22 -13.79 13.83
N LEU A 109 0.61 -15.04 13.54
CA LEU A 109 1.66 -15.72 14.27
C LEU A 109 3.01 -15.01 14.15
N LEU A 110 3.36 -14.58 12.93
CA LEU A 110 4.60 -13.85 12.69
C LEU A 110 4.61 -12.48 13.39
N ARG A 111 3.48 -11.79 13.43
CA ARG A 111 3.36 -10.53 14.16
C ARG A 111 3.60 -10.72 15.65
N LYS A 112 3.00 -11.75 16.25
CA LYS A 112 3.22 -12.07 17.67
C LYS A 112 4.69 -12.39 17.95
N ALA A 113 5.32 -13.19 17.10
CA ALA A 113 6.76 -13.49 17.22
C ALA A 113 7.61 -12.22 17.14
N ASN A 114 7.31 -11.35 16.21
CA ASN A 114 8.01 -10.08 16.03
C ASN A 114 7.86 -9.17 17.26
N ASP A 115 6.68 -9.13 17.87
CA ASP A 115 6.44 -8.33 19.07
C ASP A 115 7.25 -8.86 20.27
N ILE A 116 7.38 -10.17 20.39
CA ILE A 116 8.22 -10.80 21.42
C ILE A 116 9.68 -10.42 21.23
N GLU A 117 10.19 -10.50 20.00
CA GLU A 117 11.56 -10.13 19.68
C GLU A 117 11.84 -8.64 19.97
N LYS A 118 10.89 -7.75 19.65
CA LYS A 118 11.02 -6.33 19.96
C LYS A 118 11.12 -6.06 21.44
N LYS A 119 10.32 -6.76 22.26
CA LYS A 119 10.37 -6.66 23.71
C LYS A 119 11.71 -7.14 24.25
N GLN A 120 12.22 -8.25 23.72
CA GLN A 120 13.51 -8.80 24.15
C GLN A 120 14.68 -7.84 23.80
N ARG A 121 14.65 -7.22 22.63
CA ARG A 121 15.65 -6.22 22.24
C ARG A 121 15.64 -5.02 23.17
N ARG A 122 14.46 -4.50 23.48
CA ARG A 122 14.29 -3.38 24.42
C ARG A 122 14.87 -3.69 25.80
N HIS A 123 14.66 -4.91 26.30
CA HIS A 123 15.20 -5.34 27.57
C HIS A 123 16.74 -5.44 27.53
N LYS A 124 17.30 -5.96 26.45
CA LYS A 124 18.77 -6.04 26.28
C LYS A 124 19.41 -4.66 26.22
N ASP A 125 18.79 -3.74 25.50
CA ASP A 125 19.29 -2.37 25.36
C ASP A 125 19.18 -1.60 26.69
N ALA A 126 18.10 -1.79 27.42
CA ALA A 126 17.91 -1.20 28.75
C ALA A 126 18.95 -1.72 29.75
N SER A 127 19.29 -3.01 29.70
CA SER A 127 20.31 -3.58 30.59
C SER A 127 21.73 -3.14 30.22
N LYS A 128 22.01 -2.91 28.94
CA LYS A 128 23.30 -2.33 28.50
C LYS A 128 23.50 -0.89 28.94
N LYS A 129 22.43 -0.09 29.00
CA LYS A 129 22.50 1.29 29.48
C LYS A 129 22.68 1.44 30.98
N ARG A 130 22.42 0.41 31.77
CA ARG A 130 22.60 0.41 33.23
C ARG A 130 23.99 0.06 33.69
N ASN A 131 24.82 -0.52 32.83
CA ASN A 131 26.19 -0.84 33.07
C ASN A 131 27.12 0.20 32.40
#